data_63d0433a8d86f71b6186efa79abd6dd0
#
_entry.id   63d0433a8d86f71b6186efa79abd6dd0
#
_cell.length_a   1.000
_cell.length_b   1.000
_cell.length_c   1.000
_cell.angle_alpha   90.00
_cell.angle_beta   90.00
_cell.angle_gamma   90.00
#
_symmetry.space_group_name_H-M   'P 1'
#
loop_
_entity.id
_entity.type
_entity.pdbx_description
1 polymer ?
#
loop_
_entity_poly.entity_id
_entity_poly.type
_entity_poly.pdbx_seq_one_letter_code
_entity_poly.pdbx_strand_id
1 'polypeptide(L)'
;MTKDIVKYNNDLNKLNMASLKEKELELFYAICLELKEKGTNTVVVDITEFRKDFNIPAVNKKRFSEYLENTQDKFLSLKYALRTEKRLKKGVFFYDFDADLEENKMTIKINPEYAYILNGIVDYYTQFSFKEFQSLKCKYSKLLLPKLCQWQGTKKLEIEKEEMFEILGVPESYKKDISNFNKKVIKPIKEELPKIFNNLKIKTIKKSTRNSKNEIKSYLFTWTEKTKEIKDAEEVKTLEISKTLKNLLDTAIKNPKLEILEKPSIVEYLIKNYSENLIILGIKQLLNSNITTKIKTRKYITSILDKLQVTENIKITTKEEVIKKIEAEEVKEIEKKVLTAEEWEKEFNKRVQEVIEKTGNTDNDILKITVRVAMNKLYIKSEK
;
A
#
# COMPACT_ATOMS: atom_id res chain seq x y z
N MET A 1 -6.13 -0.94 11.93
CA MET A 1 -5.10 -1.32 10.92
C MET A 1 -3.79 -1.52 11.66
N THR A 2 -3.11 -2.62 11.46
CA THR A 2 -1.84 -2.88 12.16
C THR A 2 -0.77 -1.93 11.61
N LYS A 3 -0.27 -1.00 12.43
CA LYS A 3 0.85 -0.08 12.13
C LYS A 3 2.17 -0.82 11.79
N ASP A 4 2.15 -2.13 11.60
CA ASP A 4 3.34 -2.96 11.41
C ASP A 4 3.58 -3.41 9.96
N ILE A 5 2.61 -3.28 9.05
CA ILE A 5 2.76 -3.75 7.68
C ILE A 5 3.13 -2.62 6.74
N VAL A 6 4.37 -2.62 6.29
CA VAL A 6 4.83 -1.79 5.16
C VAL A 6 4.21 -2.35 3.89
N LYS A 7 3.48 -1.53 3.14
CA LYS A 7 2.90 -1.89 1.84
C LYS A 7 3.04 -0.72 0.86
N TYR A 8 3.53 -0.99 -0.33
CA TYR A 8 3.74 0.01 -1.37
C TYR A 8 3.75 -0.63 -2.77
N ASN A 9 3.55 0.18 -3.82
CA ASN A 9 3.64 -0.27 -5.20
C ASN A 9 5.08 -0.70 -5.54
N ASN A 10 5.23 -1.77 -6.32
CA ASN A 10 6.53 -2.35 -6.69
C ASN A 10 7.50 -1.35 -7.34
N ASP A 11 7.01 -0.24 -7.84
CA ASP A 11 7.85 0.82 -8.39
C ASP A 11 8.81 1.42 -7.36
N LEU A 12 8.48 1.39 -6.04
CA LEU A 12 9.41 1.81 -4.99
C LEU A 12 10.70 0.98 -4.98
N ASN A 13 10.63 -0.29 -5.35
CA ASN A 13 11.81 -1.16 -5.44
C ASN A 13 12.80 -0.76 -6.55
N LYS A 14 12.43 0.16 -7.44
CA LYS A 14 13.33 0.76 -8.44
C LYS A 14 14.16 1.91 -7.86
N LEU A 15 13.83 2.37 -6.65
CA LEU A 15 14.61 3.39 -5.96
C LEU A 15 15.93 2.79 -5.47
N ASN A 16 17.04 3.42 -5.81
CA ASN A 16 18.35 2.97 -5.32
C ASN A 16 18.59 3.50 -3.91
N MET A 17 18.43 2.63 -2.92
CA MET A 17 18.65 2.93 -1.51
C MET A 17 20.02 2.46 -0.98
N ALA A 18 20.93 2.10 -1.87
CA ALA A 18 22.24 1.58 -1.52
C ALA A 18 23.13 2.53 -0.69
N SER A 19 22.89 3.84 -0.78
CA SER A 19 23.57 4.87 0.01
C SER A 19 23.10 4.94 1.46
N LEU A 20 21.91 4.41 1.77
CA LEU A 20 21.35 4.45 3.11
C LEU A 20 22.02 3.42 4.03
N LYS A 21 22.21 3.79 5.29
CA LYS A 21 22.64 2.90 6.37
C LYS A 21 21.42 2.16 6.98
N GLU A 22 21.69 1.18 7.85
CA GLU A 22 20.66 0.34 8.46
C GLU A 22 19.53 1.15 9.12
N LYS A 23 19.88 2.17 9.92
CA LYS A 23 18.92 3.02 10.63
C LYS A 23 18.21 4.01 9.69
N GLU A 24 18.87 4.47 8.65
CA GLU A 24 18.25 5.32 7.62
C GLU A 24 17.24 4.53 6.78
N LEU A 25 17.50 3.25 6.51
CA LEU A 25 16.53 2.34 5.88
C LEU A 25 15.30 2.11 6.78
N GLU A 26 15.51 1.94 8.09
CA GLU A 26 14.40 1.84 9.05
C GLU A 26 13.56 3.12 9.04
N LEU A 27 14.20 4.29 9.11
CA LEU A 27 13.52 5.58 9.06
C LEU A 27 12.75 5.78 7.74
N PHE A 28 13.35 5.40 6.60
CA PHE A 28 12.68 5.47 5.30
C PHE A 28 11.36 4.69 5.29
N TYR A 29 11.37 3.43 5.72
CA TYR A 29 10.16 2.61 5.75
C TYR A 29 9.19 3.01 6.86
N ALA A 30 9.67 3.60 7.96
CA ALA A 30 8.82 4.22 8.97
C ALA A 30 8.02 5.40 8.38
N ILE A 31 8.67 6.27 7.60
CA ILE A 31 8.02 7.36 6.88
C ILE A 31 7.00 6.81 5.86
N CYS A 32 7.34 5.75 5.13
CA CYS A 32 6.41 5.08 4.22
C CYS A 32 5.16 4.55 4.94
N LEU A 33 5.29 4.03 6.16
CA LEU A 33 4.17 3.60 6.99
C LEU A 33 3.25 4.77 7.37
N GLU A 34 3.84 5.90 7.74
CA GLU A 34 3.08 7.10 8.12
C GLU A 34 2.37 7.75 6.91
N LEU A 35 2.96 7.69 5.72
CA LEU A 35 2.37 8.23 4.49
C LEU A 35 1.33 7.31 3.85
N LYS A 36 1.38 6.02 4.17
CA LYS A 36 0.54 5.00 3.54
C LYS A 36 -0.95 5.30 3.71
N GLU A 37 -1.67 5.28 2.58
CA GLU A 37 -3.14 5.40 2.51
C GLU A 37 -3.72 6.70 3.14
N LYS A 38 -2.88 7.71 3.36
CA LYS A 38 -3.37 9.02 3.84
C LYS A 38 -3.96 9.89 2.73
N GLY A 39 -3.90 9.43 1.48
CA GLY A 39 -4.45 10.15 0.32
C GLY A 39 -3.73 11.47 0.01
N THR A 40 -2.71 11.79 0.78
CA THR A 40 -1.92 13.02 0.63
C THR A 40 -0.48 12.69 0.27
N ASN A 41 0.22 13.65 -0.28
CA ASN A 41 1.65 13.62 -0.51
C ASN A 41 2.44 14.32 0.61
N THR A 42 1.76 14.75 1.68
CA THR A 42 2.35 15.44 2.83
C THR A 42 1.90 14.75 4.11
N VAL A 43 2.84 14.51 5.02
CA VAL A 43 2.55 14.08 6.37
C VAL A 43 3.26 14.96 7.39
N VAL A 44 2.57 15.26 8.47
CA VAL A 44 3.13 15.90 9.65
C VAL A 44 3.08 14.90 10.79
N VAL A 45 4.22 14.65 11.42
CA VAL A 45 4.35 13.70 12.53
C VAL A 45 5.00 14.41 13.74
N ASP A 46 4.58 14.01 14.93
CA ASP A 46 5.29 14.36 16.17
C ASP A 46 6.61 13.58 16.22
N ILE A 47 7.74 14.29 16.41
CA ILE A 47 9.07 13.68 16.39
C ILE A 47 9.26 12.72 17.57
N THR A 48 8.69 13.03 18.74
CA THR A 48 8.83 12.18 19.93
C THR A 48 8.01 10.91 19.79
N GLU A 49 6.76 11.01 19.33
CA GLU A 49 5.91 9.84 19.05
C GLU A 49 6.50 8.98 17.95
N PHE A 50 6.94 9.59 16.86
CA PHE A 50 7.59 8.89 15.77
C PHE A 50 8.83 8.10 16.23
N ARG A 51 9.68 8.73 17.05
CA ARG A 51 10.85 8.05 17.62
C ARG A 51 10.47 6.86 18.50
N LYS A 52 9.40 7.00 19.29
CA LYS A 52 8.88 5.96 20.18
C LYS A 52 8.29 4.80 19.38
N ASP A 53 7.42 5.10 18.42
CA ASP A 53 6.70 4.10 17.60
C ASP A 53 7.65 3.26 16.76
N PHE A 54 8.76 3.86 16.30
CA PHE A 54 9.72 3.19 15.44
C PHE A 54 11.06 2.80 16.12
N ASN A 55 11.10 2.85 17.48
CA ASN A 55 12.26 2.48 18.29
C ASN A 55 13.55 3.20 17.85
N ILE A 56 13.48 4.46 17.49
CA ILE A 56 14.66 5.28 17.16
C ILE A 56 15.34 5.69 18.47
N PRO A 57 16.63 5.36 18.68
CA PRO A 57 17.29 5.61 19.96
C PRO A 57 17.22 7.06 20.42
N ALA A 58 16.99 7.25 21.72
CA ALA A 58 17.12 8.56 22.36
C ALA A 58 18.62 8.93 22.41
N VAL A 59 19.03 9.80 21.51
CA VAL A 59 20.37 10.40 21.50
C VAL A 59 20.30 11.85 21.96
N ASN A 60 21.45 12.44 22.32
CA ASN A 60 21.54 13.86 22.64
C ASN A 60 20.91 14.70 21.51
N LYS A 61 20.19 15.79 21.86
CA LYS A 61 19.47 16.68 20.93
C LYS A 61 20.36 17.12 19.77
N LYS A 62 21.61 17.50 20.03
CA LYS A 62 22.58 17.89 18.99
C LYS A 62 22.89 16.73 18.02
N ARG A 63 23.19 15.56 18.53
CA ARG A 63 23.48 14.37 17.70
C ARG A 63 22.25 13.92 16.91
N PHE A 64 21.06 14.13 17.46
CA PHE A 64 19.82 13.81 16.76
C PHE A 64 19.56 14.80 15.62
N SER A 65 19.82 16.10 15.81
CA SER A 65 19.75 17.11 14.77
C SER A 65 20.72 16.80 13.62
N GLU A 66 22.00 16.53 13.94
CA GLU A 66 23.00 16.13 12.94
C GLU A 66 22.62 14.86 12.19
N TYR A 67 22.00 13.90 12.88
CA TYR A 67 21.49 12.67 12.27
C TYR A 67 20.34 12.96 11.28
N LEU A 68 19.38 13.80 11.69
CA LEU A 68 18.26 14.19 10.82
C LEU A 68 18.76 14.94 9.58
N GLU A 69 19.61 15.94 9.73
CA GLU A 69 20.20 16.71 8.64
C GLU A 69 20.89 15.80 7.61
N ASN A 70 21.79 14.93 8.05
CA ASN A 70 22.45 13.96 7.19
C ASN A 70 21.46 13.00 6.50
N THR A 71 20.35 12.68 7.16
CA THR A 71 19.32 11.77 6.62
C THR A 71 18.44 12.51 5.62
N GLN A 72 18.08 13.77 5.88
CA GLN A 72 17.37 14.64 4.95
C GLN A 72 18.12 14.76 3.63
N ASP A 73 19.44 15.08 3.67
CA ASP A 73 20.28 15.19 2.47
C ASP A 73 20.25 13.91 1.64
N LYS A 74 20.38 12.76 2.29
CA LYS A 74 20.31 11.46 1.60
C LYS A 74 18.94 11.19 1.01
N PHE A 75 17.86 11.48 1.73
CA PHE A 75 16.49 11.25 1.27
C PHE A 75 16.15 12.16 0.10
N LEU A 76 16.50 13.44 0.17
CA LEU A 76 16.32 14.39 -0.93
C LEU A 76 17.20 14.03 -2.15
N SER A 77 18.30 13.31 -1.95
CA SER A 77 19.13 12.80 -3.04
C SER A 77 18.63 11.49 -3.67
N LEU A 78 17.64 10.80 -3.07
CA LEU A 78 17.08 9.56 -3.61
C LEU A 78 16.36 9.81 -4.93
N LYS A 79 16.98 9.34 -6.01
CA LYS A 79 16.46 9.51 -7.37
C LYS A 79 15.64 8.30 -7.79
N TYR A 80 14.42 8.55 -8.15
CA TYR A 80 13.58 7.61 -8.88
C TYR A 80 13.94 7.66 -10.36
N ALA A 81 14.16 6.51 -10.97
CA ALA A 81 14.47 6.40 -12.38
C ALA A 81 13.55 5.37 -13.04
N LEU A 82 12.73 5.82 -13.98
CA LEU A 82 11.95 4.97 -14.87
C LEU A 82 12.58 5.00 -16.26
N ARG A 83 12.98 3.85 -16.75
CA ARG A 83 13.51 3.70 -18.10
C ARG A 83 12.69 2.64 -18.85
N THR A 84 12.09 3.05 -19.95
CA THR A 84 11.46 2.17 -20.94
C THR A 84 12.16 2.39 -22.29
N GLU A 85 11.86 1.58 -23.29
CA GLU A 85 12.40 1.76 -24.65
C GLU A 85 12.13 3.16 -25.23
N LYS A 86 11.00 3.77 -24.84
CA LYS A 86 10.53 5.07 -25.40
C LYS A 86 10.60 6.24 -24.42
N ARG A 87 10.90 6.00 -23.12
CA ARG A 87 10.84 7.05 -22.10
C ARG A 87 11.94 6.88 -21.07
N LEU A 88 12.63 7.95 -20.79
CA LEU A 88 13.54 8.08 -19.66
C LEU A 88 13.00 9.18 -18.74
N LYS A 89 12.59 8.81 -17.53
CA LYS A 89 12.14 9.75 -16.51
C LYS A 89 13.01 9.60 -15.27
N LYS A 90 13.49 10.71 -14.74
CA LYS A 90 14.21 10.80 -13.48
C LYS A 90 13.57 11.87 -12.61
N GLY A 91 13.49 11.64 -11.31
CA GLY A 91 12.98 12.61 -10.34
C GLY A 91 13.42 12.23 -8.93
N VAL A 92 13.14 13.08 -7.97
CA VAL A 92 13.35 12.81 -6.55
C VAL A 92 12.05 12.28 -5.94
N PHE A 93 12.17 11.32 -5.04
CA PHE A 93 11.00 10.75 -4.35
C PHE A 93 10.48 11.69 -3.27
N PHE A 94 11.36 12.15 -2.38
CA PHE A 94 11.08 13.23 -1.44
C PHE A 94 11.54 14.56 -2.04
N TYR A 95 10.74 15.60 -1.92
CA TYR A 95 11.13 16.93 -2.41
C TYR A 95 11.19 17.99 -1.30
N ASP A 96 10.64 17.68 -0.14
CA ASP A 96 10.66 18.54 1.02
C ASP A 96 10.66 17.71 2.30
N PHE A 97 11.52 18.08 3.25
CA PHE A 97 11.68 17.41 4.52
C PHE A 97 12.07 18.46 5.55
N ASP A 98 11.10 18.94 6.29
CA ASP A 98 11.25 19.94 7.34
C ASP A 98 11.14 19.30 8.70
N ALA A 99 12.05 19.62 9.61
CA ALA A 99 12.04 19.11 10.99
C ALA A 99 12.24 20.26 11.98
N ASP A 100 11.15 20.70 12.57
CA ASP A 100 11.15 21.68 13.64
C ASP A 100 11.34 20.96 14.99
N LEU A 101 12.55 21.13 15.56
CA LEU A 101 12.91 20.52 16.84
C LEU A 101 12.38 21.30 18.06
N GLU A 102 11.95 22.54 17.87
CA GLU A 102 11.34 23.36 18.93
C GLU A 102 9.85 23.02 19.04
N GLU A 103 9.14 22.99 17.92
CA GLU A 103 7.75 22.56 17.86
C GLU A 103 7.58 21.02 17.92
N ASN A 104 8.69 20.27 17.89
CA ASN A 104 8.70 18.80 17.90
C ASN A 104 7.91 18.19 16.74
N LYS A 105 7.95 18.83 15.56
CA LYS A 105 7.21 18.44 14.37
C LYS A 105 8.14 18.12 13.21
N MET A 106 7.75 17.13 12.40
CA MET A 106 8.44 16.79 11.18
C MET A 106 7.43 16.75 10.02
N THR A 107 7.65 17.59 9.01
CA THR A 107 6.83 17.65 7.81
C THR A 107 7.60 17.03 6.65
N ILE A 108 7.02 16.01 6.03
CA ILE A 108 7.64 15.28 4.93
C ILE A 108 6.72 15.31 3.73
N LYS A 109 7.25 15.70 2.57
CA LYS A 109 6.50 15.74 1.32
C LYS A 109 7.13 14.84 0.28
N ILE A 110 6.33 13.93 -0.27
CA ILE A 110 6.69 13.13 -1.44
C ILE A 110 6.23 13.85 -2.70
N ASN A 111 6.96 13.64 -3.77
CA ASN A 111 6.61 14.18 -5.07
C ASN A 111 5.21 13.66 -5.48
N PRO A 112 4.25 14.56 -5.79
CA PRO A 112 2.88 14.18 -6.16
C PRO A 112 2.80 13.15 -7.29
N GLU A 113 3.75 13.18 -8.23
CA GLU A 113 3.81 12.19 -9.30
C GLU A 113 4.10 10.76 -8.82
N TYR A 114 4.59 10.58 -7.59
CA TYR A 114 4.90 9.31 -6.97
C TYR A 114 3.97 8.96 -5.80
N ALA A 115 2.94 9.78 -5.54
CA ALA A 115 1.98 9.55 -4.46
C ALA A 115 1.26 8.19 -4.59
N TYR A 116 1.03 7.71 -5.84
CA TYR A 116 0.44 6.39 -6.11
C TYR A 116 1.26 5.22 -5.55
N ILE A 117 2.54 5.44 -5.28
CA ILE A 117 3.43 4.40 -4.73
C ILE A 117 2.99 3.99 -3.32
N LEU A 118 2.43 4.92 -2.55
CA LEU A 118 1.99 4.69 -1.17
C LEU A 118 0.47 4.72 -0.99
N ASN A 119 -0.29 5.11 -2.01
CA ASN A 119 -1.74 5.30 -1.94
C ASN A 119 -2.48 4.52 -3.03
N GLY A 120 -3.68 4.04 -2.71
CA GLY A 120 -4.54 3.33 -3.66
C GLY A 120 -3.95 2.02 -4.18
N ILE A 121 -3.20 1.30 -3.36
CA ILE A 121 -2.42 0.13 -3.77
C ILE A 121 -3.34 -1.10 -3.82
N VAL A 122 -3.76 -1.47 -5.03
CA VAL A 122 -4.59 -2.66 -5.29
C VAL A 122 -3.70 -3.83 -5.75
N ASP A 123 -2.90 -3.62 -6.79
CA ASP A 123 -2.07 -4.64 -7.45
C ASP A 123 -0.59 -4.24 -7.52
N TYR A 124 0.26 -5.20 -7.88
CA TYR A 124 1.70 -4.98 -8.09
C TYR A 124 2.41 -4.33 -6.90
N TYR A 125 2.14 -4.87 -5.70
CA TYR A 125 2.70 -4.33 -4.46
C TYR A 125 3.72 -5.26 -3.80
N THR A 126 4.57 -4.64 -3.00
CA THR A 126 5.46 -5.27 -2.04
C THR A 126 4.91 -5.03 -0.64
N GLN A 127 4.89 -6.06 0.19
CA GLN A 127 4.53 -5.93 1.61
C GLN A 127 5.39 -6.80 2.51
N PHE A 128 5.68 -6.30 3.72
CA PHE A 128 6.41 -7.04 4.76
C PHE A 128 6.13 -6.45 6.15
N SER A 129 6.42 -7.23 7.21
CA SER A 129 6.35 -6.75 8.58
C SER A 129 7.51 -5.79 8.87
N PHE A 130 7.19 -4.61 9.42
CA PHE A 130 8.20 -3.65 9.83
C PHE A 130 9.04 -4.16 11.00
N LYS A 131 8.45 -4.92 11.93
CA LYS A 131 9.15 -5.59 13.04
C LYS A 131 10.16 -6.61 12.51
N GLU A 132 9.78 -7.45 11.53
CA GLU A 132 10.71 -8.38 10.88
C GLU A 132 11.84 -7.62 10.20
N PHE A 133 11.55 -6.52 9.51
CA PHE A 133 12.54 -5.65 8.89
C PHE A 133 13.51 -5.04 9.91
N GLN A 134 13.01 -4.52 11.04
CA GLN A 134 13.84 -3.96 12.12
C GLN A 134 14.72 -5.03 12.81
N SER A 135 14.27 -6.29 12.86
CA SER A 135 15.04 -7.39 13.45
C SER A 135 16.33 -7.72 12.69
N LEU A 136 16.41 -7.35 11.41
CA LEU A 136 17.60 -7.52 10.59
C LEU A 136 18.67 -6.51 11.02
N LYS A 137 19.89 -7.00 11.22
CA LYS A 137 21.03 -6.16 11.63
C LYS A 137 21.92 -5.78 10.44
N CYS A 138 21.92 -6.62 9.40
CA CYS A 138 22.76 -6.43 8.24
C CYS A 138 22.06 -5.53 7.20
N LYS A 139 22.74 -4.46 6.76
CA LYS A 139 22.28 -3.58 5.69
C LYS A 139 21.88 -4.35 4.43
N TYR A 140 22.66 -5.34 4.04
CA TYR A 140 22.43 -6.11 2.83
C TYR A 140 21.16 -6.95 2.92
N SER A 141 20.88 -7.51 4.10
CA SER A 141 19.61 -8.20 4.38
C SER A 141 18.42 -7.26 4.27
N LYS A 142 18.54 -6.03 4.82
CA LYS A 142 17.49 -4.99 4.74
C LYS A 142 17.22 -4.55 3.30
N LEU A 143 18.26 -4.37 2.48
CA LEU A 143 18.11 -4.00 1.08
C LEU A 143 17.52 -5.12 0.21
N LEU A 144 17.82 -6.38 0.55
CA LEU A 144 17.33 -7.54 -0.22
C LEU A 144 15.92 -7.97 0.16
N LEU A 145 15.49 -7.80 1.42
CA LEU A 145 14.18 -8.24 1.90
C LEU A 145 13.02 -7.72 1.03
N PRO A 146 12.93 -6.42 0.68
CA PRO A 146 11.85 -5.91 -0.16
C PRO A 146 11.83 -6.56 -1.55
N LYS A 147 12.99 -6.83 -2.13
CA LYS A 147 13.09 -7.51 -3.42
C LYS A 147 12.55 -8.93 -3.36
N LEU A 148 12.86 -9.69 -2.30
CA LEU A 148 12.30 -11.03 -2.12
C LEU A 148 10.78 -10.97 -1.88
N CYS A 149 10.30 -10.01 -1.08
CA CYS A 149 8.88 -9.83 -0.83
C CYS A 149 8.09 -9.49 -2.10
N GLN A 150 8.67 -8.75 -3.04
CA GLN A 150 8.06 -8.49 -4.34
C GLN A 150 7.75 -9.77 -5.12
N TRP A 151 8.60 -10.81 -4.98
CA TRP A 151 8.47 -12.09 -5.66
C TRP A 151 7.84 -13.20 -4.80
N GLN A 152 7.15 -12.82 -3.74
CA GLN A 152 6.52 -13.76 -2.81
C GLN A 152 5.52 -14.71 -3.51
N GLY A 153 4.88 -14.28 -4.57
CA GLY A 153 3.96 -15.14 -5.34
C GLY A 153 4.66 -16.30 -6.06
N THR A 154 5.83 -16.07 -6.62
CA THR A 154 6.62 -17.08 -7.34
C THR A 154 7.60 -17.83 -6.46
N LYS A 155 7.96 -17.24 -5.30
CA LYS A 155 8.96 -17.79 -4.34
C LYS A 155 10.30 -18.09 -4.99
N LYS A 156 10.59 -17.32 -6.04
CA LYS A 156 11.81 -17.46 -6.83
C LYS A 156 12.22 -16.09 -7.37
N LEU A 157 13.47 -15.72 -7.18
CA LEU A 157 14.09 -14.50 -7.71
C LEU A 157 15.49 -14.81 -8.19
N GLU A 158 15.78 -14.50 -9.43
CA GLU A 158 17.14 -14.51 -9.98
C GLU A 158 17.58 -13.07 -10.20
N ILE A 159 18.77 -12.72 -9.68
CA ILE A 159 19.37 -11.39 -9.80
C ILE A 159 20.74 -11.57 -10.46
N GLU A 160 21.02 -10.81 -11.51
CA GLU A 160 22.34 -10.80 -12.13
C GLU A 160 23.40 -10.26 -11.15
N LYS A 161 24.63 -10.70 -11.31
CA LYS A 161 25.72 -10.38 -10.36
C LYS A 161 25.93 -8.87 -10.23
N GLU A 162 25.97 -8.16 -11.33
CA GLU A 162 26.16 -6.72 -11.40
C GLU A 162 24.98 -5.96 -10.77
N GLU A 163 23.76 -6.40 -11.08
CA GLU A 163 22.53 -5.87 -10.46
C GLU A 163 22.53 -6.10 -8.94
N MET A 164 22.95 -7.29 -8.49
CA MET A 164 23.08 -7.60 -7.07
C MET A 164 24.06 -6.65 -6.37
N PHE A 165 25.18 -6.34 -7.02
CA PHE A 165 26.16 -5.39 -6.51
C PHE A 165 25.62 -3.98 -6.42
N GLU A 166 24.85 -3.56 -7.40
CA GLU A 166 24.21 -2.24 -7.44
C GLU A 166 23.14 -2.10 -6.37
N ILE A 167 22.18 -3.05 -6.30
CA ILE A 167 21.09 -3.05 -5.32
C ILE A 167 21.62 -3.01 -3.89
N LEU A 168 22.67 -3.78 -3.61
CA LEU A 168 23.24 -3.89 -2.27
C LEU A 168 24.27 -2.79 -1.97
N GLY A 169 24.68 -1.99 -2.96
CA GLY A 169 25.74 -0.99 -2.77
C GLY A 169 27.04 -1.62 -2.34
N VAL A 170 27.44 -2.71 -3.02
CA VAL A 170 28.65 -3.48 -2.69
C VAL A 170 29.89 -2.64 -2.98
N PRO A 171 30.80 -2.48 -2.00
CA PRO A 171 32.07 -1.77 -2.21
C PRO A 171 32.93 -2.41 -3.32
N GLU A 172 33.68 -1.60 -4.06
CA GLU A 172 34.56 -2.08 -5.14
C GLU A 172 35.57 -3.13 -4.67
N SER A 173 36.06 -3.01 -3.42
CA SER A 173 36.97 -4.02 -2.81
C SER A 173 36.33 -5.41 -2.71
N TYR A 174 35.00 -5.48 -2.48
CA TYR A 174 34.31 -6.79 -2.41
C TYR A 174 33.87 -7.27 -3.80
N LYS A 175 33.65 -6.38 -4.75
CA LYS A 175 33.34 -6.76 -6.15
C LYS A 175 34.55 -7.49 -6.79
N LYS A 176 35.77 -7.04 -6.47
CA LYS A 176 37.01 -7.61 -6.95
C LYS A 176 37.40 -8.91 -6.23
N ASP A 177 36.96 -9.07 -4.99
CA ASP A 177 37.22 -10.25 -4.16
C ASP A 177 35.92 -10.96 -3.77
N ILE A 178 35.59 -12.00 -4.53
CA ILE A 178 34.37 -12.80 -4.31
C ILE A 178 34.36 -13.52 -2.96
N SER A 179 35.54 -13.79 -2.36
CA SER A 179 35.65 -14.39 -1.02
C SER A 179 35.15 -13.39 0.03
N ASN A 180 35.59 -12.14 -0.05
CA ASN A 180 35.13 -11.07 0.82
C ASN A 180 33.64 -10.78 0.60
N PHE A 181 33.17 -10.77 -0.65
CA PHE A 181 31.74 -10.65 -0.94
C PHE A 181 30.92 -11.76 -0.26
N ASN A 182 31.36 -13.02 -0.40
CA ASN A 182 30.67 -14.14 0.22
C ASN A 182 30.69 -14.03 1.76
N LYS A 183 31.81 -13.65 2.36
CA LYS A 183 31.95 -13.52 3.81
C LYS A 183 31.19 -12.35 4.40
N LYS A 184 31.22 -11.18 3.74
CA LYS A 184 30.70 -9.91 4.28
C LYS A 184 29.28 -9.59 3.83
N VAL A 185 28.82 -10.17 2.72
CA VAL A 185 27.50 -9.90 2.14
C VAL A 185 26.61 -11.15 2.17
N ILE A 186 27.03 -12.23 1.51
CA ILE A 186 26.18 -13.42 1.36
C ILE A 186 25.98 -14.18 2.66
N LYS A 187 27.04 -14.30 3.49
CA LYS A 187 26.94 -15.03 4.77
C LYS A 187 25.92 -14.39 5.72
N PRO A 188 25.94 -13.06 6.01
CA PRO A 188 24.91 -12.43 6.84
C PRO A 188 23.51 -12.59 6.27
N ILE A 189 23.34 -12.48 4.95
CA ILE A 189 22.04 -12.71 4.30
C ILE A 189 21.52 -14.13 4.58
N LYS A 190 22.40 -15.14 4.47
CA LYS A 190 22.08 -16.55 4.77
C LYS A 190 21.76 -16.81 6.23
N GLU A 191 22.24 -16.00 7.15
CA GLU A 191 22.00 -16.12 8.60
C GLU A 191 20.70 -15.40 9.03
N GLU A 192 20.35 -14.32 8.38
CA GLU A 192 19.24 -13.47 8.80
C GLU A 192 17.92 -13.76 8.05
N LEU A 193 17.96 -13.78 6.72
CA LEU A 193 16.74 -13.89 5.90
C LEU A 193 16.00 -15.23 6.00
N PRO A 194 16.63 -16.39 6.31
CA PRO A 194 15.89 -17.63 6.56
C PRO A 194 14.96 -17.58 7.78
N LYS A 195 15.15 -16.62 8.69
CA LYS A 195 14.22 -16.38 9.82
C LYS A 195 12.89 -15.79 9.34
N ILE A 196 12.90 -15.11 8.18
CA ILE A 196 11.73 -14.48 7.55
C ILE A 196 11.19 -15.36 6.42
N PHE A 197 12.06 -15.91 5.58
CA PHE A 197 11.70 -16.74 4.44
C PHE A 197 12.04 -18.21 4.72
N ASN A 198 11.02 -19.04 4.85
CA ASN A 198 11.19 -20.45 5.17
C ASN A 198 11.98 -21.18 4.06
N ASN A 199 12.96 -22.04 4.45
CA ASN A 199 13.81 -22.79 3.52
C ASN A 199 14.48 -21.93 2.44
N LEU A 200 14.88 -20.69 2.75
CA LEU A 200 15.59 -19.83 1.81
C LEU A 200 16.91 -20.46 1.38
N LYS A 201 17.05 -20.69 0.09
CA LYS A 201 18.27 -21.19 -0.55
C LYS A 201 18.82 -20.16 -1.51
N ILE A 202 20.12 -19.96 -1.49
CA ILE A 202 20.85 -19.05 -2.39
C ILE A 202 21.82 -19.90 -3.20
N LYS A 203 21.58 -20.02 -4.52
CA LYS A 203 22.42 -20.71 -5.46
C LYS A 203 23.12 -19.73 -6.38
N THR A 204 24.39 -19.94 -6.68
CA THR A 204 25.12 -19.21 -7.72
C THR A 204 24.94 -19.91 -9.06
N ILE A 205 24.57 -19.15 -10.09
CA ILE A 205 24.52 -19.61 -11.47
C ILE A 205 25.80 -19.12 -12.16
N LYS A 206 26.52 -20.04 -12.80
CA LYS A 206 27.77 -19.74 -13.49
C LYS A 206 27.51 -19.52 -14.99
N LYS A 207 28.39 -18.75 -15.64
CA LYS A 207 28.38 -18.61 -17.10
C LYS A 207 28.75 -19.96 -17.74
N SER A 208 28.08 -20.30 -18.83
CA SER A 208 28.30 -21.55 -19.57
C SER A 208 29.30 -21.43 -20.71
N THR A 209 29.90 -20.24 -20.92
CA THR A 209 30.82 -19.97 -22.03
C THR A 209 32.20 -20.59 -21.77
N ARG A 210 32.87 -21.07 -22.85
CA ARG A 210 34.14 -21.84 -22.81
C ARG A 210 35.25 -21.13 -22.07
N ASN A 211 35.31 -19.81 -22.13
CA ASN A 211 36.36 -18.96 -21.51
C ASN A 211 36.01 -18.44 -20.10
N SER A 212 34.83 -18.70 -19.58
CA SER A 212 34.34 -18.13 -18.29
C SER A 212 33.55 -19.11 -17.43
N LYS A 213 33.86 -20.44 -17.55
CA LYS A 213 33.11 -21.52 -16.86
C LYS A 213 32.94 -21.36 -15.34
N ASN A 214 33.82 -20.58 -14.67
CA ASN A 214 33.79 -20.37 -13.23
C ASN A 214 33.24 -18.99 -12.82
N GLU A 215 32.93 -18.11 -13.78
CA GLU A 215 32.44 -16.79 -13.48
C GLU A 215 30.94 -16.84 -13.07
N ILE A 216 30.62 -16.19 -11.98
CA ILE A 216 29.21 -16.09 -11.51
C ILE A 216 28.46 -15.17 -12.44
N LYS A 217 27.36 -15.66 -13.01
CA LYS A 217 26.41 -14.90 -13.82
C LYS A 217 25.36 -14.23 -12.92
N SER A 218 24.71 -15.02 -12.04
CA SER A 218 23.58 -14.57 -11.24
C SER A 218 23.47 -15.32 -9.91
N TYR A 219 22.63 -14.80 -9.03
CA TYR A 219 22.23 -15.40 -7.76
C TYR A 219 20.75 -15.76 -7.83
N LEU A 220 20.45 -17.03 -7.61
CA LEU A 220 19.10 -17.57 -7.58
C LEU A 220 18.67 -17.78 -6.13
N PHE A 221 17.61 -17.07 -5.73
CA PHE A 221 16.94 -17.19 -4.45
C PHE A 221 15.69 -18.04 -4.63
N THR A 222 15.48 -19.03 -3.77
CA THR A 222 14.25 -19.84 -3.72
C THR A 222 13.86 -20.07 -2.26
N TRP A 223 12.57 -20.02 -1.95
CA TRP A 223 12.04 -20.23 -0.61
C TRP A 223 10.67 -20.90 -0.66
N THR A 224 10.16 -21.32 0.48
CA THR A 224 8.82 -21.89 0.62
C THR A 224 7.95 -20.97 1.46
N GLU A 225 6.65 -21.15 1.45
CA GLU A 225 5.77 -20.50 2.41
C GLU A 225 6.19 -20.89 3.83
N LYS A 226 6.08 -19.96 4.78
CA LYS A 226 6.04 -20.35 6.18
C LYS A 226 4.82 -21.27 6.31
N THR A 227 5.03 -22.55 6.54
CA THR A 227 3.98 -23.41 7.10
C THR A 227 3.53 -22.68 8.35
N LYS A 228 2.29 -22.25 8.41
CA LYS A 228 1.69 -21.83 9.66
C LYS A 228 1.79 -23.05 10.56
N GLU A 229 2.81 -23.13 11.41
CA GLU A 229 2.69 -23.91 12.62
C GLU A 229 1.46 -23.34 13.29
N ILE A 230 0.44 -24.18 13.39
CA ILE A 230 -0.72 -23.94 14.21
C ILE A 230 -0.16 -23.86 15.63
N LYS A 231 0.27 -22.68 16.05
CA LYS A 231 0.33 -22.34 17.46
C LYS A 231 -1.12 -22.13 17.85
N ASP A 232 -1.68 -23.17 18.43
CA ASP A 232 -2.88 -23.07 19.24
C ASP A 232 -2.73 -21.86 20.16
N ALA A 233 -3.76 -21.02 20.20
CA ALA A 233 -3.95 -19.86 21.05
C ALA A 233 -3.40 -18.51 20.51
N GLU A 234 -3.87 -18.07 19.31
CA GLU A 234 -4.27 -16.69 19.11
C GLU A 234 -5.47 -16.70 18.17
N GLU A 235 -6.58 -16.19 18.63
CA GLU A 235 -7.89 -16.08 18.05
C GLU A 235 -7.86 -16.11 16.51
N VAL A 236 -8.41 -17.19 15.94
CA VAL A 236 -9.07 -17.10 14.64
C VAL A 236 -10.12 -15.99 14.81
N LYS A 237 -9.79 -14.77 14.43
CA LYS A 237 -10.80 -13.80 14.03
C LYS A 237 -11.49 -14.47 12.85
N THR A 238 -12.50 -15.25 13.15
CA THR A 238 -13.58 -15.57 12.25
C THR A 238 -13.95 -14.24 11.64
N LEU A 239 -13.68 -14.06 10.34
CA LEU A 239 -14.17 -12.93 9.58
C LEU A 239 -15.68 -12.96 9.82
N GLU A 240 -16.19 -12.05 10.65
CA GLU A 240 -17.61 -11.91 10.93
C GLU A 240 -18.26 -11.45 9.63
N ILE A 241 -18.65 -12.43 8.82
CA ILE A 241 -19.51 -12.18 7.66
C ILE A 241 -20.92 -11.98 8.16
N SER A 242 -21.64 -11.02 7.59
CA SER A 242 -23.03 -10.76 7.95
C SER A 242 -23.89 -12.02 7.77
N LYS A 243 -24.94 -12.11 8.57
CA LYS A 243 -25.95 -13.17 8.43
C LYS A 243 -26.47 -13.27 6.99
N THR A 244 -26.58 -12.15 6.31
CA THR A 244 -27.04 -12.04 4.91
C THR A 244 -26.09 -12.72 3.94
N LEU A 245 -24.77 -12.45 4.02
CA LEU A 245 -23.77 -13.08 3.17
C LEU A 245 -23.67 -14.58 3.44
N LYS A 246 -23.73 -14.99 4.71
CA LYS A 246 -23.69 -16.41 5.10
C LYS A 246 -24.86 -17.17 4.50
N ASN A 247 -26.10 -16.70 4.68
CA ASN A 247 -27.28 -17.33 4.12
C ASN A 247 -27.24 -17.40 2.59
N LEU A 248 -26.70 -16.36 1.95
CA LEU A 248 -26.58 -16.32 0.50
C LEU A 248 -25.54 -17.31 -0.02
N LEU A 249 -24.41 -17.46 0.67
CA LEU A 249 -23.39 -18.47 0.36
C LEU A 249 -23.97 -19.88 0.52
N ASP A 250 -24.67 -20.16 1.63
CA ASP A 250 -25.32 -21.45 1.88
C ASP A 250 -26.36 -21.78 0.79
N THR A 251 -27.02 -20.78 0.24
CA THR A 251 -27.94 -20.95 -0.90
C THR A 251 -27.20 -21.19 -2.19
N ALA A 252 -26.12 -20.47 -2.43
CA ALA A 252 -25.30 -20.59 -3.64
C ALA A 252 -24.58 -21.96 -3.73
N ILE A 253 -24.10 -22.48 -2.62
CA ILE A 253 -23.43 -23.78 -2.53
C ILE A 253 -24.39 -24.93 -2.93
N LYS A 254 -25.66 -24.80 -2.64
CA LYS A 254 -26.69 -25.81 -3.05
C LYS A 254 -26.91 -25.86 -4.56
N ASN A 255 -26.41 -24.87 -5.31
CA ASN A 255 -26.48 -24.87 -6.78
C ASN A 255 -25.30 -25.68 -7.35
N PRO A 256 -25.52 -26.81 -8.04
CA PRO A 256 -24.44 -27.67 -8.56
C PRO A 256 -23.48 -26.95 -9.51
N LYS A 257 -23.89 -25.82 -10.08
CA LYS A 257 -23.05 -25.01 -10.99
C LYS A 257 -22.11 -24.05 -10.24
N LEU A 258 -22.39 -23.79 -8.95
CA LEU A 258 -21.63 -22.90 -8.07
C LEU A 258 -20.87 -23.66 -6.96
N GLU A 259 -20.78 -24.97 -7.03
CA GLU A 259 -20.09 -25.86 -6.06
C GLU A 259 -18.66 -25.40 -5.71
N ILE A 260 -18.03 -24.63 -6.58
CA ILE A 260 -16.71 -24.03 -6.33
C ILE A 260 -16.70 -23.15 -5.06
N LEU A 261 -17.85 -22.59 -4.67
CA LEU A 261 -18.02 -21.79 -3.45
C LEU A 261 -18.02 -22.63 -2.16
N GLU A 262 -18.08 -23.97 -2.24
CA GLU A 262 -17.86 -24.87 -1.09
C GLU A 262 -16.40 -24.80 -0.60
N LYS A 263 -15.46 -24.39 -1.45
CA LYS A 263 -14.05 -24.33 -1.08
C LYS A 263 -13.78 -23.11 -0.18
N PRO A 264 -13.40 -23.30 1.10
CA PRO A 264 -13.14 -22.20 2.03
C PRO A 264 -12.15 -21.19 1.48
N SER A 265 -11.10 -21.66 0.80
CA SER A 265 -10.08 -20.79 0.17
C SER A 265 -10.61 -19.85 -0.90
N ILE A 266 -11.71 -20.18 -1.56
CA ILE A 266 -12.37 -19.31 -2.54
C ILE A 266 -13.15 -18.21 -1.81
N VAL A 267 -13.95 -18.60 -0.81
CA VAL A 267 -14.76 -17.68 -0.02
C VAL A 267 -13.86 -16.69 0.74
N GLU A 268 -12.82 -17.19 1.41
CA GLU A 268 -11.81 -16.35 2.08
C GLU A 268 -11.15 -15.35 1.12
N TYR A 269 -10.81 -15.80 -0.09
CA TYR A 269 -10.26 -14.91 -1.10
C TYR A 269 -11.25 -13.81 -1.48
N LEU A 270 -12.51 -14.13 -1.69
CA LEU A 270 -13.54 -13.16 -2.05
C LEU A 270 -13.72 -12.11 -0.94
N ILE A 271 -13.87 -12.57 0.30
CA ILE A 271 -14.03 -11.70 1.48
C ILE A 271 -12.81 -10.80 1.69
N LYS A 272 -11.61 -11.28 1.39
CA LYS A 272 -10.37 -10.51 1.53
C LYS A 272 -10.20 -9.43 0.46
N ASN A 273 -10.71 -9.64 -0.75
CA ASN A 273 -10.40 -8.81 -1.90
C ASN A 273 -11.57 -7.92 -2.37
N TYR A 274 -12.80 -8.17 -1.91
CA TYR A 274 -13.98 -7.44 -2.32
C TYR A 274 -14.82 -7.03 -1.11
N SER A 275 -15.55 -5.91 -1.24
CA SER A 275 -16.50 -5.50 -0.19
C SER A 275 -17.64 -6.52 -0.07
N GLU A 276 -18.18 -6.68 1.11
CA GLU A 276 -19.26 -7.63 1.38
C GLU A 276 -20.50 -7.37 0.49
N ASN A 277 -20.86 -6.11 0.30
CA ASN A 277 -21.96 -5.71 -0.58
C ASN A 277 -21.71 -6.15 -2.03
N LEU A 278 -20.49 -6.01 -2.51
CA LEU A 278 -20.12 -6.41 -3.87
C LEU A 278 -20.20 -7.94 -4.05
N ILE A 279 -19.75 -8.69 -3.04
CA ILE A 279 -19.86 -10.16 -3.03
C ILE A 279 -21.33 -10.58 -3.06
N ILE A 280 -22.18 -9.94 -2.24
CA ILE A 280 -23.64 -10.20 -2.21
C ILE A 280 -24.26 -9.95 -3.59
N LEU A 281 -23.93 -8.83 -4.22
CA LEU A 281 -24.42 -8.49 -5.57
C LEU A 281 -23.96 -9.50 -6.61
N GLY A 282 -22.70 -9.86 -6.61
CA GLY A 282 -22.12 -10.83 -7.54
C GLY A 282 -22.72 -12.23 -7.39
N ILE A 283 -22.91 -12.71 -6.17
CA ILE A 283 -23.53 -14.01 -5.93
C ILE A 283 -25.02 -14.00 -6.34
N LYS A 284 -25.77 -12.92 -6.04
CA LYS A 284 -27.14 -12.75 -6.52
C LYS A 284 -27.23 -12.77 -8.04
N GLN A 285 -26.31 -12.08 -8.71
CA GLN A 285 -26.24 -12.08 -10.16
C GLN A 285 -25.95 -13.49 -10.72
N LEU A 286 -25.04 -14.24 -10.08
CA LEU A 286 -24.74 -15.63 -10.45
C LEU A 286 -25.95 -16.54 -10.27
N LEU A 287 -26.68 -16.40 -9.17
CA LEU A 287 -27.89 -17.19 -8.91
C LEU A 287 -29.02 -16.91 -9.90
N ASN A 288 -29.15 -15.66 -10.32
CA ASN A 288 -30.19 -15.21 -11.25
C ASN A 288 -29.80 -15.39 -12.73
N SER A 289 -28.55 -15.72 -13.03
CA SER A 289 -28.08 -15.91 -14.40
C SER A 289 -28.32 -17.35 -14.86
N ASN A 290 -28.73 -17.51 -16.15
CA ASN A 290 -28.85 -18.83 -16.77
C ASN A 290 -27.46 -19.41 -17.08
N ILE A 291 -26.74 -19.80 -16.02
CA ILE A 291 -25.43 -20.47 -16.18
C ILE A 291 -25.68 -21.84 -16.84
N THR A 292 -25.13 -22.04 -18.03
CA THR A 292 -25.28 -23.30 -18.77
C THR A 292 -24.29 -24.38 -18.33
N THR A 293 -23.10 -23.96 -17.85
CA THR A 293 -22.01 -24.86 -17.49
C THR A 293 -21.54 -24.63 -16.05
N LYS A 294 -21.02 -25.70 -15.40
CA LYS A 294 -20.45 -25.63 -14.05
C LYS A 294 -19.23 -24.69 -14.00
N ILE A 295 -19.21 -23.77 -13.03
CA ILE A 295 -18.08 -22.85 -12.83
C ILE A 295 -16.94 -23.62 -12.16
N LYS A 296 -15.82 -23.77 -12.87
CA LYS A 296 -14.65 -24.54 -12.41
C LYS A 296 -13.52 -23.66 -11.87
N THR A 297 -13.54 -22.36 -12.14
CA THR A 297 -12.42 -21.45 -11.80
C THR A 297 -12.88 -20.23 -11.04
N ARG A 298 -12.09 -19.81 -10.05
CA ARG A 298 -12.28 -18.56 -9.31
C ARG A 298 -12.33 -17.35 -10.25
N LYS A 299 -11.53 -17.36 -11.31
CA LYS A 299 -11.42 -16.27 -12.29
C LYS A 299 -12.77 -15.85 -12.89
N TYR A 300 -13.71 -16.78 -13.03
CA TYR A 300 -15.04 -16.45 -13.54
C TYR A 300 -15.82 -15.59 -12.53
N ILE A 301 -15.78 -15.95 -11.24
CA ILE A 301 -16.45 -15.19 -10.18
C ILE A 301 -15.82 -13.82 -10.03
N THR A 302 -14.50 -13.73 -9.97
CA THR A 302 -13.80 -12.44 -9.85
C THR A 302 -14.05 -11.53 -11.04
N SER A 303 -14.15 -12.05 -12.27
CA SER A 303 -14.46 -11.23 -13.45
C SER A 303 -15.85 -10.58 -13.40
N ILE A 304 -16.80 -11.21 -12.73
CA ILE A 304 -18.13 -10.62 -12.49
C ILE A 304 -18.04 -9.52 -11.42
N LEU A 305 -17.34 -9.80 -10.34
CA LEU A 305 -17.13 -8.84 -9.25
C LEU A 305 -16.36 -7.61 -9.74
N ASP A 306 -15.31 -7.79 -10.53
CA ASP A 306 -14.52 -6.71 -11.13
C ASP A 306 -15.38 -5.82 -12.04
N LYS A 307 -16.26 -6.41 -12.87
CA LYS A 307 -17.21 -5.66 -13.70
C LYS A 307 -18.22 -4.86 -12.87
N LEU A 308 -18.75 -5.47 -11.81
CA LEU A 308 -19.67 -4.78 -10.90
C LEU A 308 -18.96 -3.63 -10.16
N GLN A 309 -17.72 -3.83 -9.73
CA GLN A 309 -16.91 -2.80 -9.08
C GLN A 309 -16.64 -1.60 -10.01
N VAL A 310 -16.32 -1.86 -11.27
CA VAL A 310 -16.17 -0.80 -12.29
C VAL A 310 -17.49 -0.02 -12.47
N THR A 311 -18.63 -0.74 -12.51
CA THR A 311 -19.95 -0.11 -12.66
C THR A 311 -20.33 0.72 -11.43
N GLU A 312 -20.01 0.28 -10.21
CA GLU A 312 -20.17 1.07 -8.99
C GLU A 312 -19.24 2.28 -8.97
N ASN A 313 -17.98 2.12 -9.31
CA ASN A 313 -17.02 3.22 -9.38
C ASN A 313 -17.44 4.27 -10.43
N ILE A 314 -17.91 3.86 -11.60
CA ILE A 314 -18.45 4.77 -12.61
C ILE A 314 -19.65 5.55 -12.04
N LYS A 315 -20.56 4.89 -11.31
CA LYS A 315 -21.69 5.55 -10.66
C LYS A 315 -21.26 6.55 -9.57
N ILE A 316 -20.21 6.21 -8.82
CA ILE A 316 -19.64 7.10 -7.79
C ILE A 316 -18.92 8.28 -8.45
N THR A 317 -18.09 8.04 -9.46
CA THR A 317 -17.37 9.09 -10.20
C THR A 317 -18.32 10.04 -10.91
N THR A 318 -19.39 9.52 -11.53
CA THR A 318 -20.42 10.35 -12.18
C THR A 318 -21.17 11.21 -11.15
N LYS A 319 -21.41 10.68 -9.94
CA LYS A 319 -22.00 11.45 -8.84
C LYS A 319 -21.05 12.54 -8.31
N GLU A 320 -19.78 12.22 -8.15
CA GLU A 320 -18.75 13.18 -7.74
C GLU A 320 -18.50 14.28 -8.79
N GLU A 321 -18.53 13.94 -10.08
CA GLU A 321 -18.41 14.90 -11.16
C GLU A 321 -19.63 15.83 -11.25
N VAL A 322 -20.83 15.31 -11.02
CA VAL A 322 -22.06 16.13 -10.93
C VAL A 322 -22.01 17.05 -9.71
N ILE A 323 -21.57 16.54 -8.56
CA ILE A 323 -21.38 17.36 -7.34
C ILE A 323 -20.34 18.44 -7.58
N LYS A 324 -19.18 18.12 -8.18
CA LYS A 324 -18.11 19.08 -8.52
C LYS A 324 -18.56 20.13 -9.53
N LYS A 325 -19.41 19.79 -10.52
CA LYS A 325 -19.99 20.75 -11.46
C LYS A 325 -20.94 21.71 -10.77
N ILE A 326 -21.79 21.21 -9.88
CA ILE A 326 -22.69 22.05 -9.07
C ILE A 326 -21.87 22.98 -8.16
N GLU A 327 -20.82 22.48 -7.51
CA GLU A 327 -19.90 23.28 -6.69
C GLU A 327 -19.12 24.34 -7.51
N ALA A 328 -18.72 24.03 -8.75
CA ALA A 328 -17.96 24.93 -9.61
C ALA A 328 -18.79 26.04 -10.27
N GLU A 329 -20.07 25.81 -10.50
CA GLU A 329 -21.00 26.83 -11.01
C GLU A 329 -21.44 27.80 -9.91
N GLU A 330 -21.52 27.37 -8.64
CA GLU A 330 -21.94 28.22 -7.51
C GLU A 330 -20.80 29.06 -6.88
N VAL A 331 -19.50 28.73 -7.14
CA VAL A 331 -18.35 29.43 -6.52
C VAL A 331 -18.00 30.76 -7.24
N LYS A 332 -18.62 31.09 -8.37
CA LYS A 332 -18.21 32.28 -9.15
C LYS A 332 -18.69 33.64 -8.64
N GLU A 333 -19.64 33.70 -7.72
CA GLU A 333 -20.05 34.97 -7.09
C GLU A 333 -20.98 34.72 -5.88
N ILE A 334 -20.44 34.69 -4.64
CA ILE A 334 -21.29 34.98 -3.47
C ILE A 334 -20.39 35.40 -2.27
N GLU A 335 -20.56 36.66 -1.82
CA GLU A 335 -20.30 37.05 -0.44
C GLU A 335 -21.11 36.13 0.50
N LYS A 336 -20.46 35.50 1.49
CA LYS A 336 -21.15 34.59 2.41
C LYS A 336 -22.29 35.31 3.13
N LYS A 337 -23.50 34.89 2.86
CA LYS A 337 -24.69 35.46 3.48
C LYS A 337 -24.86 34.93 4.90
N VAL A 338 -25.04 35.81 5.88
CA VAL A 338 -25.32 35.41 7.26
C VAL A 338 -26.82 35.06 7.36
N LEU A 339 -27.11 33.86 7.84
CA LEU A 339 -28.51 33.38 8.06
C LEU A 339 -28.76 33.17 9.55
N THR A 340 -29.96 33.48 10.00
CA THR A 340 -30.42 33.08 11.34
C THR A 340 -30.54 31.55 11.44
N ALA A 341 -30.63 31.03 12.65
CA ALA A 341 -30.75 29.58 12.85
C ALA A 341 -31.96 28.98 12.15
N GLU A 342 -33.08 29.70 12.12
CA GLU A 342 -34.32 29.26 11.45
C GLU A 342 -34.23 29.32 9.94
N GLU A 343 -33.65 30.38 9.38
CA GLU A 343 -33.42 30.54 7.96
C GLU A 343 -32.42 29.49 7.43
N TRP A 344 -31.40 29.20 8.21
CA TRP A 344 -30.40 28.17 7.86
C TRP A 344 -31.03 26.78 7.81
N GLU A 345 -31.90 26.42 8.77
CA GLU A 345 -32.59 25.12 8.81
C GLU A 345 -33.61 25.00 7.66
N LYS A 346 -34.27 26.09 7.33
CA LYS A 346 -35.22 26.14 6.20
C LYS A 346 -34.50 25.95 4.86
N GLU A 347 -33.37 26.62 4.66
CA GLU A 347 -32.57 26.51 3.44
C GLU A 347 -31.92 25.14 3.35
N PHE A 348 -31.46 24.58 4.48
CA PHE A 348 -30.92 23.23 4.56
C PHE A 348 -31.93 22.17 4.10
N ASN A 349 -33.15 22.20 4.65
CA ASN A 349 -34.20 21.25 4.29
C ASN A 349 -34.62 21.38 2.83
N LYS A 350 -34.70 22.61 2.30
CA LYS A 350 -34.95 22.87 0.89
C LYS A 350 -33.89 22.23 0.00
N ARG A 351 -32.61 22.42 0.30
CA ARG A 351 -31.51 21.84 -0.49
C ARG A 351 -31.45 20.32 -0.40
N VAL A 352 -31.75 19.74 0.74
CA VAL A 352 -31.88 18.28 0.89
C VAL A 352 -32.96 17.75 -0.07
N GLN A 353 -34.14 18.40 -0.15
CA GLN A 353 -35.20 18.01 -1.06
C GLN A 353 -34.80 18.15 -2.53
N GLU A 354 -34.19 19.27 -2.91
CA GLU A 354 -33.67 19.48 -4.28
C GLU A 354 -32.69 18.40 -4.73
N VAL A 355 -31.81 17.95 -3.81
CA VAL A 355 -30.87 16.87 -4.12
C VAL A 355 -31.58 15.52 -4.24
N ILE A 356 -32.58 15.24 -3.40
CA ILE A 356 -33.39 14.03 -3.48
C ILE A 356 -34.12 13.97 -4.83
N GLU A 357 -34.77 15.07 -5.24
CA GLU A 357 -35.51 15.18 -6.51
C GLU A 357 -34.56 15.00 -7.72
N LYS A 358 -33.35 15.60 -7.70
CA LYS A 358 -32.41 15.52 -8.81
C LYS A 358 -31.68 14.16 -8.89
N THR A 359 -31.48 13.48 -7.78
CA THR A 359 -30.68 12.25 -7.73
C THR A 359 -31.48 10.97 -7.58
N GLY A 360 -32.78 11.06 -7.23
CA GLY A 360 -33.65 9.92 -6.93
C GLY A 360 -33.22 9.16 -5.67
N ASN A 361 -32.31 9.73 -4.84
CA ASN A 361 -31.86 9.11 -3.58
C ASN A 361 -32.91 9.31 -2.49
N THR A 362 -33.11 8.27 -1.68
CA THR A 362 -33.91 8.40 -0.45
C THR A 362 -33.09 9.13 0.62
N ASP A 363 -33.83 9.87 1.48
CA ASP A 363 -33.27 10.60 2.61
C ASP A 363 -32.36 9.68 3.47
N ASN A 364 -31.07 9.98 3.52
CA ASN A 364 -30.11 9.29 4.35
C ASN A 364 -29.10 10.25 5.00
N ASP A 365 -28.48 9.81 6.08
CA ASP A 365 -27.57 10.64 6.89
C ASP A 365 -26.36 11.15 6.10
N ILE A 366 -25.89 10.41 5.10
CA ILE A 366 -24.74 10.80 4.25
C ILE A 366 -25.12 11.99 3.38
N LEU A 367 -26.33 11.98 2.80
CA LEU A 367 -26.84 13.08 2.01
C LEU A 367 -26.96 14.37 2.86
N LYS A 368 -27.53 14.26 4.07
CA LYS A 368 -27.66 15.38 5.01
C LYS A 368 -26.30 15.95 5.42
N ILE A 369 -25.32 15.10 5.70
CA ILE A 369 -23.95 15.54 6.02
C ILE A 369 -23.35 16.28 4.83
N THR A 370 -23.52 15.78 3.61
CA THR A 370 -22.97 16.39 2.40
C THR A 370 -23.56 17.76 2.14
N VAL A 371 -24.89 17.90 2.24
CA VAL A 371 -25.60 19.18 2.09
C VAL A 371 -25.18 20.16 3.19
N ARG A 372 -25.01 19.70 4.43
CA ARG A 372 -24.56 20.53 5.55
C ARG A 372 -23.14 21.09 5.33
N VAL A 373 -22.23 20.29 4.81
CA VAL A 373 -20.87 20.72 4.47
C VAL A 373 -20.89 21.77 3.35
N ALA A 374 -21.72 21.59 2.33
CA ALA A 374 -21.88 22.55 1.24
C ALA A 374 -22.47 23.89 1.75
N MET A 375 -23.50 23.81 2.61
CA MET A 375 -24.11 24.98 3.24
C MET A 375 -23.12 25.80 4.09
N ASN A 376 -22.28 25.14 4.88
CA ASN A 376 -21.28 25.83 5.70
C ASN A 376 -20.18 26.54 4.88
N LYS A 377 -20.02 26.19 3.61
CA LYS A 377 -19.14 26.93 2.68
C LYS A 377 -19.80 28.22 2.15
N LEU A 378 -21.10 28.24 1.99
CA LEU A 378 -21.89 29.33 1.35
C LEU A 378 -22.46 30.32 2.37
N TYR A 379 -22.79 29.85 3.56
CA TYR A 379 -23.49 30.62 4.58
C TYR A 379 -22.76 30.60 5.93
N ILE A 380 -22.95 31.64 6.71
CA ILE A 380 -22.56 31.71 8.13
C ILE A 380 -23.80 31.58 8.95
N LYS A 381 -23.92 30.57 9.81
CA LYS A 381 -25.00 30.42 10.77
C LYS A 381 -24.78 31.40 11.91
N SER A 382 -25.74 32.32 12.13
CA SER A 382 -25.68 33.24 13.27
C SER A 382 -25.94 32.47 14.57
N GLU A 383 -25.15 32.76 15.61
CA GLU A 383 -25.34 32.20 16.96
C GLU A 383 -26.37 32.95 17.80
N LYS A 384 -27.15 33.87 17.22
CA LYS A 384 -28.21 34.58 17.90
C LYS A 384 -29.57 34.03 17.52
#